data_97c2f1a60b4faf1a4a0ea0fd53035edd
#
_entry.id   97c2f1a60b4faf1a4a0ea0fd53035edd
#
_cell.length_a   1.000
_cell.length_b   1.000
_cell.length_c   1.000
_cell.angle_alpha   90.00
_cell.angle_beta   90.00
_cell.angle_gamma   90.00
#
_symmetry.space_group_name_H-M   'P 1'
#
loop_
_entity.id
_entity.type
_entity.pdbx_description
1 polymer ?
#
loop_
_entity_poly.entity_id
_entity_poly.type
_entity_poly.pdbx_seq_one_letter_code
_entity_poly.pdbx_strand_id
1 'polypeptide(L)' 'MQSSVTFVIRATRQPDGRLAGVVELVRSGEKHRFEGAAAIGRLVEQMIDGETHAT' A
#
# COMPACT_ATOMS: atom_id res chain seq x y z
N MET A 1 18.50 -6.52 13.64
CA MET A 1 18.03 -5.14 13.62
C MET A 1 16.72 -5.04 12.90
N GLN A 2 15.78 -4.33 13.48
CA GLN A 2 14.47 -4.15 12.88
C GLN A 2 14.37 -2.81 12.21
N SER A 3 13.73 -2.80 11.07
CA SER A 3 13.35 -1.54 10.43
C SER A 3 11.85 -1.56 10.18
N SER A 4 11.25 -0.42 10.30
CA SER A 4 9.82 -0.33 10.06
C SER A 4 9.55 0.55 8.87
N VAL A 5 8.44 0.27 8.23
CA VAL A 5 8.02 0.99 7.03
C VAL A 5 6.62 1.53 7.29
N THR A 6 6.42 2.78 6.97
CA THR A 6 5.14 3.44 7.21
C THR A 6 4.40 3.63 5.91
N PHE A 7 3.13 3.27 5.92
CA PHE A 7 2.24 3.47 4.78
C PHE A 7 1.07 4.34 5.20
N VAL A 8 0.55 5.09 4.25
CA VAL A 8 -0.70 5.82 4.41
C VAL A 8 -1.69 5.24 3.41
N ILE A 9 -2.87 4.91 3.88
CA ILE A 9 -3.90 4.35 3.03
C ILE A 9 -5.07 5.32 3.01
N ARG A 10 -5.42 5.78 1.81
CA ARG A 10 -6.59 6.62 1.62
C ARG A 10 -7.63 5.79 0.90
N ALA A 11 -8.69 5.46 1.60
CA ALA A 11 -9.70 4.55 1.08
C ALA A 11 -11.06 5.20 1.07
N THR A 12 -11.81 4.91 0.01
CA THR A 12 -13.18 5.35 -0.14
C THR A 12 -14.06 4.12 -0.34
N ARG A 13 -15.21 4.10 0.32
CA ARG A 13 -16.16 3.02 0.10
C ARG A 13 -17.00 3.34 -1.12
N GLN A 14 -17.00 2.41 -2.06
CA GLN A 14 -17.77 2.58 -3.29
C GLN A 14 -19.24 2.26 -3.04
N PRO A 15 -20.13 2.68 -3.95
CA PRO A 15 -21.55 2.38 -3.79
C PRO A 15 -21.86 0.88 -3.71
N ASP A 16 -21.02 0.04 -4.31
CA ASP A 16 -21.22 -1.40 -4.25
C ASP A 16 -20.62 -2.02 -2.98
N GLY A 17 -20.12 -1.20 -2.06
CA GLY A 17 -19.56 -1.67 -0.81
C GLY A 17 -18.09 -1.99 -0.85
N ARG A 18 -17.44 -1.94 -2.01
CA ARG A 18 -16.01 -2.23 -2.12
C ARG A 18 -15.20 -1.01 -1.72
N LEU A 19 -14.00 -1.28 -1.25
CA LEU A 19 -13.05 -0.20 -0.96
C LEU A 19 -12.16 0.04 -2.16
N ALA A 20 -11.85 1.30 -2.41
CA ALA A 20 -10.90 1.67 -3.45
C ALA A 20 -10.12 2.89 -2.97
N GLY A 21 -8.92 3.05 -3.49
CA GLY A 21 -8.12 4.19 -3.08
C GLY A 21 -6.67 4.05 -3.45
N VAL A 22 -5.82 4.55 -2.57
CA VAL A 22 -4.38 4.64 -2.82
C VAL A 22 -3.62 4.21 -1.58
N VAL A 23 -2.57 3.42 -1.79
CA VAL A 23 -1.59 3.10 -0.75
C VAL A 23 -0.33 3.88 -1.07
N GLU A 24 0.16 4.62 -0.10
CA GLU A 24 1.35 5.44 -0.27
C GLU A 24 2.44 4.97 0.68
N LEU A 25 3.63 4.72 0.15
CA LEU A 25 4.81 4.45 0.96
C LEU A 25 5.43 5.80 1.32
N VAL A 26 5.36 6.14 2.61
CA VAL A 26 5.71 7.49 3.04
C VAL A 26 7.16 7.84 2.73
N ARG A 27 8.06 6.88 2.92
CA ARG A 27 9.49 7.11 2.76
C ARG A 27 9.84 7.65 1.37
N SER A 28 9.25 7.06 0.35
CA SER A 28 9.60 7.39 -1.03
C SER A 28 8.55 8.23 -1.75
N GLY A 29 7.34 8.31 -1.19
CA GLY A 29 6.22 8.94 -1.88
C GLY A 29 5.60 8.08 -2.94
N GLU A 30 6.04 6.83 -3.06
CA GLU A 30 5.48 5.92 -4.06
C GLU A 30 4.03 5.63 -3.73
N LYS A 31 3.17 5.66 -4.75
CA LYS A 31 1.74 5.48 -4.59
C LYS A 31 1.22 4.44 -5.57
N HIS A 32 0.28 3.64 -5.11
CA HIS A 32 -0.38 2.66 -5.96
C HIS A 32 -1.86 2.64 -5.67
N ARG A 33 -2.65 2.56 -6.72
CA ARG A 33 -4.10 2.47 -6.58
C ARG A 33 -4.48 1.04 -6.28
N PHE A 34 -5.58 0.88 -5.53
CA PHE A 34 -6.09 -0.45 -5.21
C PHE A 34 -7.60 -0.47 -5.36
N GLU A 35 -8.12 -1.66 -5.60
CA GLU A 35 -9.54 -1.95 -5.55
C GLU A 35 -9.73 -3.20 -4.73
N GLY A 36 -10.54 -3.06 -3.66
CA GLY A 36 -10.79 -4.16 -2.76
C GLY A 36 -9.73 -4.26 -1.67
N ALA A 37 -10.19 -4.61 -0.47
CA ALA A 37 -9.30 -4.63 0.69
C ALA A 37 -8.17 -5.64 0.54
N ALA A 38 -8.42 -6.76 -0.15
CA ALA A 38 -7.39 -7.78 -0.30
C ALA A 38 -6.19 -7.27 -1.08
N ALA A 39 -6.41 -6.33 -2.00
CA ALA A 39 -5.31 -5.79 -2.80
C ALA A 39 -4.36 -4.96 -1.96
N ILE A 40 -4.84 -4.39 -0.85
CA ILE A 40 -3.98 -3.59 0.02
C ILE A 40 -2.82 -4.43 0.55
N GLY A 41 -3.11 -5.63 1.03
CA GLY A 41 -2.06 -6.48 1.56
C GLY A 41 -1.01 -6.84 0.52
N ARG A 42 -1.47 -7.16 -0.68
CA ARG A 42 -0.54 -7.50 -1.75
C ARG A 42 0.34 -6.33 -2.13
N LEU A 43 -0.25 -5.13 -2.20
CA LEU A 43 0.53 -3.95 -2.54
C LEU A 43 1.56 -3.63 -1.48
N VAL A 44 1.16 -3.73 -0.20
CA VAL A 44 2.09 -3.47 0.89
C VAL A 44 3.27 -4.44 0.81
N GLU A 45 3.00 -5.72 0.58
CA GLU A 45 4.06 -6.70 0.48
C GLU A 45 5.00 -6.40 -0.68
N GLN A 46 4.43 -6.05 -1.83
CA GLN A 46 5.24 -5.73 -2.99
C GLN A 46 6.12 -4.52 -2.77
N MET A 47 5.57 -3.51 -2.11
CA MET A 47 6.34 -2.29 -1.87
C MET A 47 7.44 -2.53 -0.86
N ILE A 48 7.18 -3.36 0.16
CA ILE A 48 8.21 -3.72 1.12
C ILE A 48 9.30 -4.55 0.45
N ASP A 49 8.91 -5.51 -0.37
CA ASP A 49 9.88 -6.33 -1.09
C ASP A 49 10.79 -5.48 -1.96
N GLY A 50 10.22 -4.47 -2.63
CA GLY A 50 11.00 -3.57 -3.43
C GLY A 50 12.04 -2.82 -2.61
N GLU A 51 11.66 -2.43 -1.39
CA GLU A 51 12.59 -1.75 -0.50
C GLU A 51 13.72 -2.67 -0.07
N THR A 52 13.40 -3.91 0.27
CA THR A 52 14.42 -4.83 0.76
C THR A 52 15.30 -5.37 -0.34
N HIS A 53 14.85 -5.30 -1.57
CA HIS A 53 15.64 -5.77 -2.72
C HIS A 53 16.67 -4.75 -3.18
N ALA A 54 16.65 -3.58 -2.61
CA ALA A 54 17.50 -2.49 -3.06
C ALA A 54 18.91 -2.61 -2.50
N THR A 55 19.51 -3.74 -2.63
CA THR A 55 20.90 -3.89 -2.17
C THR A 55 21.83 -4.13 -3.31
#